data_84e433cd7f5206fa6fa0b2c16ecd0a09
#
_entry.id   84e433cd7f5206fa6fa0b2c16ecd0a09
#
_cell.length_a   1.000
_cell.length_b   1.000
_cell.length_c   1.000
_cell.angle_alpha   90.00
_cell.angle_beta   90.00
_cell.angle_gamma   90.00
#
_symmetry.space_group_name_H-M   'P 1'
#
loop_
_entity.id
_entity.type
_entity.pdbx_description
1 polymer ?
#
loop_
_entity_poly.entity_id
_entity_poly.type
_entity_poly.pdbx_seq_one_letter_code
_entity_poly.pdbx_strand_id
1 'polypeptide(L)'
;KRYFTGDLYIPNLTSSGAGVSEFVSKSNELVLNKLIVKHEKSFLEKVLGKEMASLFLTEIKKTPVEEKWNTLKCHIVDQENLLSPLANYVYYWYLRNQITETAGVGEVITQTNNAVIVSPVEKMVRAWNEMIDNVHDIVMHVNANKRDFTCFNPDYKSDVFFKINSMGL
;
A
#
# COMPACT_ATOMS: atom_id res chain seq x y z
N LYS A 1 0.16 2.70 -10.81
CA LYS A 1 1.35 3.50 -11.11
C LYS A 1 1.25 4.91 -10.52
N ARG A 2 0.13 5.65 -10.71
CA ARG A 2 0.02 7.08 -10.35
C ARG A 2 0.29 7.41 -8.87
N TYR A 3 0.11 6.47 -7.95
CA TYR A 3 0.36 6.66 -6.52
C TYR A 3 1.82 6.43 -6.11
N PHE A 4 2.64 5.85 -6.98
CA PHE A 4 4.05 5.57 -6.72
C PHE A 4 4.95 6.67 -7.27
N THR A 5 4.72 7.89 -6.77
CA THR A 5 5.44 9.14 -7.10
C THR A 5 5.82 9.85 -5.81
N GLY A 6 6.60 10.90 -5.88
CA GLY A 6 7.01 11.65 -4.69
C GLY A 6 7.72 10.78 -3.66
N ASP A 7 7.20 10.76 -2.43
CA ASP A 7 7.76 9.96 -1.33
C ASP A 7 7.63 8.45 -1.53
N LEU A 8 6.63 8.01 -2.32
CA LEU A 8 6.43 6.61 -2.70
C LEU A 8 7.09 6.26 -4.04
N TYR A 9 8.06 7.03 -4.48
CA TYR A 9 8.68 6.84 -5.80
C TYR A 9 9.37 5.47 -5.91
N ILE A 10 8.98 4.72 -6.96
CA ILE A 10 9.61 3.48 -7.38
C ILE A 10 10.33 3.72 -8.70
N PRO A 11 11.66 3.49 -8.75
CA PRO A 11 12.44 3.71 -9.95
C PRO A 11 11.95 2.86 -11.13
N ASN A 12 12.07 3.42 -12.32
CA ASN A 12 11.84 2.70 -13.58
C ASN A 12 10.45 2.07 -13.76
N LEU A 13 9.39 2.64 -13.12
CA LEU A 13 8.01 2.24 -13.39
C LEU A 13 7.44 2.78 -14.70
N THR A 14 8.07 3.81 -15.25
CA THR A 14 7.69 4.42 -16.53
C THR A 14 8.89 4.46 -17.46
N SER A 15 8.66 4.24 -18.75
CA SER A 15 9.67 4.30 -19.80
C SER A 15 10.02 5.73 -20.26
N SER A 16 9.47 6.75 -19.60
CA SER A 16 9.63 8.16 -20.00
C SER A 16 10.97 8.81 -19.61
N GLY A 17 11.88 8.07 -19.00
CA GLY A 17 13.23 8.54 -18.68
C GLY A 17 14.26 8.11 -19.72
N ALA A 18 15.21 9.02 -20.06
CA ALA A 18 16.33 8.68 -20.93
C ALA A 18 17.14 7.51 -20.31
N GLY A 19 17.21 6.39 -21.04
CA GLY A 19 17.99 5.22 -20.62
C GLY A 19 17.22 4.07 -19.97
N VAL A 20 15.90 4.22 -19.72
CA VAL A 20 15.08 3.10 -19.23
C VAL A 20 14.47 2.35 -20.40
N SER A 21 14.84 1.08 -20.58
CA SER A 21 14.23 0.26 -21.61
C SER A 21 12.77 -0.08 -21.24
N GLU A 22 11.90 -0.20 -22.23
CA GLU A 22 10.51 -0.63 -22.06
C GLU A 22 10.41 -1.99 -21.34
N PHE A 23 11.39 -2.86 -21.58
CA PHE A 23 11.48 -4.16 -20.93
C PHE A 23 11.66 -4.03 -19.40
N VAL A 24 12.57 -3.15 -18.95
CA VAL A 24 12.81 -2.92 -17.51
C VAL A 24 11.56 -2.32 -16.85
N SER A 25 10.93 -1.35 -17.50
CA SER A 25 9.70 -0.74 -17.00
C SER A 25 8.57 -1.76 -16.86
N LYS A 26 8.36 -2.62 -17.85
CA LYS A 26 7.35 -3.69 -17.81
C LYS A 26 7.66 -4.72 -16.72
N SER A 27 8.92 -5.07 -16.53
CA SER A 27 9.34 -6.00 -15.47
C SER A 27 9.02 -5.44 -14.08
N ASN A 28 9.39 -4.19 -13.82
CA ASN A 28 9.11 -3.53 -12.53
C ASN A 28 7.61 -3.36 -12.30
N GLU A 29 6.84 -3.06 -13.34
CA GLU A 29 5.38 -3.01 -13.27
C GLU A 29 4.77 -4.37 -12.91
N LEU A 30 5.26 -5.46 -13.47
CA LEU A 30 4.79 -6.81 -13.13
C LEU A 30 5.09 -7.16 -11.67
N VAL A 31 6.26 -6.81 -11.16
CA VAL A 31 6.62 -7.00 -9.75
C VAL A 31 5.68 -6.20 -8.84
N LEU A 32 5.47 -4.93 -9.15
CA LEU A 32 4.56 -4.08 -8.39
C LEU A 32 3.12 -4.61 -8.41
N ASN A 33 2.62 -5.02 -9.58
CA ASN A 33 1.26 -5.58 -9.71
C ASN A 33 1.11 -6.86 -8.88
N LYS A 34 2.10 -7.74 -8.85
CA LYS A 34 2.11 -8.93 -7.99
C LYS A 34 2.03 -8.55 -6.50
N LEU A 35 2.77 -7.52 -6.08
CA LEU A 35 2.73 -7.03 -4.70
C LEU A 35 1.36 -6.43 -4.37
N ILE A 36 0.77 -5.65 -5.27
CA ILE A 36 -0.58 -5.10 -5.08
C ILE A 36 -1.58 -6.24 -4.88
N VAL A 37 -1.64 -7.19 -5.81
CA VAL A 37 -2.57 -8.34 -5.72
C VAL A 37 -2.37 -9.15 -4.43
N LYS A 38 -1.11 -9.36 -4.03
CA LYS A 38 -0.77 -10.08 -2.80
C LYS A 38 -1.27 -9.37 -1.55
N HIS A 39 -1.15 -8.05 -1.51
CA HIS A 39 -1.33 -7.27 -0.29
C HIS A 39 -2.70 -6.57 -0.19
N GLU A 40 -3.39 -6.32 -1.32
CA GLU A 40 -4.67 -5.61 -1.35
C GLU A 40 -5.73 -6.27 -0.45
N LYS A 41 -5.98 -7.55 -0.66
CA LYS A 41 -6.99 -8.28 0.12
C LYS A 41 -6.63 -8.30 1.61
N SER A 42 -5.38 -8.62 1.93
CA SER A 42 -4.91 -8.68 3.32
C SER A 42 -4.98 -7.31 4.02
N PHE A 43 -4.66 -6.23 3.30
CA PHE A 43 -4.79 -4.88 3.82
C PHE A 43 -6.25 -4.54 4.12
N LEU A 44 -7.14 -4.76 3.15
CA LEU A 44 -8.57 -4.48 3.33
C LEU A 44 -9.19 -5.31 4.46
N GLU A 45 -8.83 -6.60 4.59
CA GLU A 45 -9.29 -7.44 5.68
C GLU A 45 -8.81 -6.95 7.05
N LYS A 46 -7.61 -6.36 7.12
CA LYS A 46 -7.07 -5.77 8.35
C LYS A 46 -7.73 -4.45 8.72
N VAL A 47 -8.12 -3.64 7.73
CA VAL A 47 -8.73 -2.33 7.94
C VAL A 47 -10.24 -2.40 8.17
N LEU A 48 -10.94 -3.22 7.41
CA LEU A 48 -12.40 -3.29 7.38
C LEU A 48 -12.98 -4.52 8.08
N GLY A 49 -12.14 -5.52 8.38
CA GLY A 49 -12.59 -6.86 8.76
C GLY A 49 -12.93 -7.72 7.53
N LYS A 50 -12.87 -9.04 7.68
CA LYS A 50 -13.00 -9.99 6.56
C LYS A 50 -14.33 -9.87 5.80
N GLU A 51 -15.42 -9.76 6.55
CA GLU A 51 -16.77 -9.71 5.98
C GLU A 51 -16.99 -8.44 5.17
N MET A 52 -16.70 -7.30 5.76
CA MET A 52 -16.84 -6.01 5.11
C MET A 52 -15.88 -5.83 3.93
N ALA A 53 -14.63 -6.31 4.04
CA ALA A 53 -13.67 -6.28 2.94
C ALA A 53 -14.15 -7.10 1.73
N SER A 54 -14.72 -8.29 1.97
CA SER A 54 -15.29 -9.13 0.92
C SER A 54 -16.49 -8.46 0.25
N LEU A 55 -17.36 -7.86 1.04
CA LEU A 55 -18.52 -7.12 0.55
C LEU A 55 -18.07 -5.90 -0.25
N PHE A 56 -17.16 -5.10 0.27
CA PHE A 56 -16.59 -3.94 -0.43
C PHE A 56 -16.02 -4.32 -1.81
N LEU A 57 -15.17 -5.36 -1.88
CA LEU A 57 -14.58 -5.83 -3.14
C LEU A 57 -15.62 -6.34 -4.16
N THR A 58 -16.77 -6.77 -3.68
CA THR A 58 -17.89 -7.19 -4.53
C THR A 58 -18.69 -6.00 -5.02
N GLU A 59 -19.02 -5.08 -4.12
CA GLU A 59 -19.87 -3.92 -4.42
C GLU A 59 -19.20 -2.91 -5.35
N ILE A 60 -17.89 -2.67 -5.20
CA ILE A 60 -17.16 -1.74 -6.10
C ILE A 60 -17.04 -2.23 -7.56
N LYS A 61 -17.39 -3.50 -7.83
CA LYS A 61 -17.40 -4.05 -9.21
C LYS A 61 -18.75 -3.90 -9.90
N LYS A 62 -19.80 -3.54 -9.16
CA LYS A 62 -21.13 -3.33 -9.73
C LYS A 62 -21.17 -2.03 -10.56
N THR A 63 -22.11 -1.96 -11.48
CA THR A 63 -22.35 -0.76 -12.29
C THR A 63 -23.85 -0.50 -12.31
N PRO A 64 -24.32 0.61 -11.72
CA PRO A 64 -23.58 1.64 -10.97
C PRO A 64 -23.11 1.15 -9.58
N VAL A 65 -22.04 1.74 -9.07
CA VAL A 65 -21.60 1.55 -7.67
C VAL A 65 -22.50 2.39 -6.75
N GLU A 66 -22.93 1.83 -5.64
CA GLU A 66 -23.67 2.60 -4.62
C GLU A 66 -22.77 3.70 -4.01
N GLU A 67 -23.36 4.87 -3.72
CA GLU A 67 -22.64 6.06 -3.26
C GLU A 67 -21.79 5.79 -2.01
N LYS A 68 -22.30 5.06 -1.02
CA LYS A 68 -21.55 4.70 0.20
C LYS A 68 -20.25 3.94 -0.10
N TRP A 69 -20.29 3.00 -1.05
CA TRP A 69 -19.08 2.24 -1.44
C TRP A 69 -18.12 3.08 -2.26
N ASN A 70 -18.66 3.98 -3.07
CA ASN A 70 -17.83 4.92 -3.83
C ASN A 70 -17.13 5.91 -2.90
N THR A 71 -17.82 6.42 -1.89
CA THR A 71 -17.24 7.29 -0.86
C THR A 71 -16.15 6.56 -0.06
N LEU A 72 -16.43 5.33 0.40
CA LEU A 72 -15.42 4.51 1.09
C LEU A 72 -14.20 4.25 0.20
N LYS A 73 -14.41 3.99 -1.09
CA LYS A 73 -13.34 3.83 -2.07
C LYS A 73 -12.46 5.08 -2.16
N CYS A 74 -13.05 6.28 -2.11
CA CYS A 74 -12.28 7.53 -2.14
C CYS A 74 -11.37 7.69 -0.91
N HIS A 75 -11.77 7.21 0.27
CA HIS A 75 -10.89 7.17 1.44
C HIS A 75 -9.74 6.16 1.31
N ILE A 76 -9.94 5.05 0.58
CA ILE A 76 -8.90 4.04 0.37
C ILE A 76 -7.99 4.41 -0.80
N VAL A 77 -8.54 5.03 -1.84
CA VAL A 77 -7.85 5.39 -3.08
C VAL A 77 -8.34 6.76 -3.54
N ASP A 78 -7.75 7.81 -3.00
CA ASP A 78 -8.02 9.18 -3.42
C ASP A 78 -7.32 9.45 -4.75
N GLN A 79 -8.10 9.61 -5.81
CA GLN A 79 -7.58 9.87 -7.16
C GLN A 79 -7.23 11.33 -7.39
N GLU A 80 -7.82 12.22 -6.65
CA GLU A 80 -7.64 13.66 -6.80
C GLU A 80 -6.33 14.11 -6.15
N ASN A 81 -6.10 13.71 -4.90
CA ASN A 81 -4.90 14.05 -4.15
C ASN A 81 -3.76 13.03 -4.30
N LEU A 82 -3.99 11.95 -5.06
CA LEU A 82 -3.04 10.85 -5.26
C LEU A 82 -2.61 10.17 -3.95
N LEU A 83 -3.49 10.13 -2.96
CA LEU A 83 -3.26 9.48 -1.68
C LEU A 83 -3.89 8.08 -1.66
N SER A 84 -3.19 7.13 -1.10
CA SER A 84 -3.72 5.78 -0.91
C SER A 84 -2.97 5.04 0.19
N PRO A 85 -3.61 4.76 1.33
CA PRO A 85 -3.01 3.93 2.38
C PRO A 85 -2.64 2.53 1.87
N LEU A 86 -3.35 1.99 0.91
CA LEU A 86 -2.96 0.75 0.24
C LEU A 86 -1.64 0.91 -0.52
N ALA A 87 -1.42 2.04 -1.22
CA ALA A 87 -0.16 2.29 -1.91
C ALA A 87 1.01 2.41 -0.93
N ASN A 88 0.82 3.10 0.19
CA ASN A 88 1.79 3.19 1.27
C ASN A 88 2.14 1.82 1.85
N TYR A 89 1.11 0.97 2.08
CA TYR A 89 1.30 -0.40 2.55
C TYR A 89 2.10 -1.26 1.56
N VAL A 90 1.76 -1.19 0.27
CA VAL A 90 2.47 -1.91 -0.80
C VAL A 90 3.90 -1.40 -0.93
N TYR A 91 4.13 -0.09 -0.83
CA TYR A 91 5.46 0.51 -0.90
C TYR A 91 6.37 0.07 0.25
N TYR A 92 5.83 -0.01 1.47
CA TYR A 92 6.55 -0.55 2.63
C TYR A 92 7.07 -1.98 2.33
N TRP A 93 6.21 -2.85 1.81
CA TRP A 93 6.60 -4.22 1.46
C TRP A 93 7.54 -4.28 0.25
N TYR A 94 7.38 -3.37 -0.71
CA TYR A 94 8.31 -3.24 -1.82
C TYR A 94 9.72 -2.94 -1.31
N LEU A 95 9.88 -1.89 -0.49
CA LEU A 95 11.18 -1.53 0.07
C LEU A 95 11.77 -2.64 0.93
N ARG A 96 10.94 -3.29 1.75
CA ARG A 96 11.40 -4.40 2.59
C ARG A 96 11.96 -5.55 1.76
N ASN A 97 11.35 -5.86 0.63
CA ASN A 97 11.82 -6.92 -0.28
C ASN A 97 13.09 -6.50 -1.05
N GLN A 98 13.35 -5.19 -1.21
CA GLN A 98 14.55 -4.68 -1.89
C GLN A 98 15.80 -4.68 -1.00
N ILE A 99 15.64 -4.75 0.32
CA ILE A 99 16.77 -4.74 1.25
C ILE A 99 17.57 -6.06 1.15
N THR A 100 16.88 -7.16 0.90
CA THR A 100 17.48 -8.50 0.85
C THR A 100 17.17 -9.18 -0.47
N GLU A 101 18.18 -9.78 -1.08
CA GLU A 101 18.04 -10.66 -2.24
C GLU A 101 18.41 -12.09 -1.84
N THR A 102 17.59 -13.06 -2.26
CA THR A 102 17.90 -14.46 -2.04
C THR A 102 18.90 -14.93 -3.09
N ALA A 103 20.10 -15.24 -2.66
CA ALA A 103 21.15 -15.83 -3.49
C ALA A 103 21.29 -17.33 -3.20
N GLY A 104 22.05 -18.05 -4.03
CA GLY A 104 22.30 -19.48 -3.82
C GLY A 104 23.02 -19.84 -2.51
N VAL A 105 23.56 -18.84 -1.83
CA VAL A 105 24.24 -18.95 -0.52
C VAL A 105 23.40 -18.43 0.64
N GLY A 106 22.16 -17.98 0.37
CA GLY A 106 21.26 -17.39 1.36
C GLY A 106 20.80 -15.98 0.99
N GLU A 107 20.24 -15.25 1.94
CA GLU A 107 19.86 -13.84 1.74
C GLU A 107 21.11 -12.93 1.84
N VAL A 108 21.27 -12.06 0.87
CA VAL A 108 22.41 -11.13 0.78
C VAL A 108 21.93 -9.70 0.60
N ILE A 109 22.73 -8.74 1.04
CA ILE A 109 22.50 -7.31 0.77
C ILE A 109 23.29 -6.96 -0.49
N THR A 110 22.59 -6.42 -1.50
CA THR A 110 23.24 -5.96 -2.74
C THR A 110 24.12 -4.75 -2.46
N GLN A 111 25.43 -4.86 -2.75
CA GLN A 111 26.37 -3.74 -2.68
C GLN A 111 26.76 -3.29 -4.08
N THR A 112 26.71 -1.98 -4.34
CA THR A 112 27.19 -1.36 -5.57
C THR A 112 28.53 -0.67 -5.30
N ASN A 113 29.53 -0.91 -6.14
CA ASN A 113 30.92 -0.46 -5.91
C ASN A 113 31.13 1.06 -5.83
N ASN A 114 30.17 1.88 -6.27
CA ASN A 114 30.29 3.34 -6.32
C ASN A 114 29.11 4.10 -5.68
N ALA A 115 28.28 3.45 -4.86
CA ALA A 115 27.17 4.09 -4.18
C ALA A 115 27.21 3.80 -2.69
N VAL A 116 27.00 4.81 -1.87
CA VAL A 116 26.78 4.64 -0.44
C VAL A 116 25.36 4.07 -0.27
N ILE A 117 25.27 2.89 0.31
CA ILE A 117 23.97 2.29 0.65
C ILE A 117 23.36 3.10 1.78
N VAL A 118 22.32 3.83 1.47
CA VAL A 118 21.49 4.49 2.47
C VAL A 118 20.36 3.54 2.84
N SER A 119 20.22 3.28 4.13
CA SER A 119 19.13 2.42 4.62
C SER A 119 17.77 2.98 4.22
N PRO A 120 16.88 2.18 3.60
CA PRO A 120 15.52 2.64 3.25
C PRO A 120 14.58 2.71 4.47
N VAL A 121 15.07 2.43 5.67
CA VAL A 121 14.26 2.35 6.90
C VAL A 121 13.47 3.63 7.13
N GLU A 122 14.05 4.81 6.94
CA GLU A 122 13.34 6.07 7.14
C GLU A 122 12.16 6.23 6.17
N LYS A 123 12.33 5.84 4.90
CA LYS A 123 11.24 5.85 3.92
C LYS A 123 10.16 4.84 4.26
N MET A 124 10.56 3.66 4.74
CA MET A 124 9.62 2.62 5.19
C MET A 124 8.81 3.10 6.38
N VAL A 125 9.45 3.71 7.39
CA VAL A 125 8.79 4.25 8.58
C VAL A 125 7.80 5.35 8.19
N ARG A 126 8.19 6.26 7.31
CA ARG A 126 7.33 7.36 6.84
C ARG A 126 6.10 6.79 6.13
N ALA A 127 6.30 5.94 5.13
CA ALA A 127 5.20 5.34 4.38
C ALA A 127 4.25 4.53 5.30
N TRP A 128 4.80 3.80 6.27
CA TRP A 128 4.01 3.06 7.24
C TRP A 128 3.19 3.97 8.14
N ASN A 129 3.79 5.00 8.70
CA ASN A 129 3.11 5.92 9.63
C ASN A 129 2.02 6.74 8.92
N GLU A 130 2.27 7.18 7.68
CA GLU A 130 1.28 7.86 6.84
C GLU A 130 0.11 6.93 6.49
N MET A 131 0.40 5.64 6.18
CA MET A 131 -0.64 4.64 6.02
C MET A 131 -1.55 4.56 7.25
N ILE A 132 -0.96 4.56 8.46
CA ILE A 132 -1.73 4.45 9.72
C ILE A 132 -2.65 5.66 9.91
N ASP A 133 -2.17 6.87 9.64
CA ASP A 133 -2.98 8.08 9.74
C ASP A 133 -4.19 8.00 8.79
N ASN A 134 -3.96 7.61 7.54
CA ASN A 134 -5.03 7.43 6.56
C ASN A 134 -5.99 6.28 6.92
N VAL A 135 -5.49 5.19 7.52
CA VAL A 135 -6.34 4.09 8.01
C VAL A 135 -7.22 4.57 9.16
N HIS A 136 -6.70 5.42 10.04
CA HIS A 136 -7.49 6.01 11.11
C HIS A 136 -8.70 6.80 10.54
N ASP A 137 -8.48 7.58 9.50
CA ASP A 137 -9.55 8.34 8.82
C ASP A 137 -10.61 7.42 8.19
N ILE A 138 -10.20 6.30 7.58
CA ILE A 138 -11.12 5.28 7.07
C ILE A 138 -11.99 4.72 8.20
N VAL A 139 -11.38 4.33 9.33
CA VAL A 139 -12.08 3.75 10.48
C VAL A 139 -13.04 4.78 11.10
N MET A 140 -12.62 6.04 11.20
CA MET A 140 -13.48 7.13 11.66
C MET A 140 -14.69 7.33 10.74
N HIS A 141 -14.48 7.34 9.42
CA HIS A 141 -15.56 7.45 8.45
C HIS A 141 -16.58 6.31 8.57
N VAL A 142 -16.11 5.06 8.64
CA VAL A 142 -16.97 3.88 8.77
C VAL A 142 -17.73 3.90 10.10
N ASN A 143 -17.08 4.29 11.19
CA ASN A 143 -17.72 4.42 12.51
C ASN A 143 -18.79 5.51 12.54
N ALA A 144 -18.58 6.64 11.87
CA ALA A 144 -19.56 7.70 11.75
C ALA A 144 -20.81 7.26 10.95
N ASN A 145 -20.64 6.32 10.02
CA ASN A 145 -21.67 5.82 9.10
C ASN A 145 -22.05 4.35 9.38
N LYS A 146 -22.09 3.93 10.65
CA LYS A 146 -22.37 2.53 11.06
C LYS A 146 -23.67 1.96 10.49
N ARG A 147 -24.67 2.79 10.22
CA ARG A 147 -25.95 2.36 9.65
C ARG A 147 -25.79 1.83 8.22
N ASP A 148 -24.85 2.39 7.46
CA ASP A 148 -24.57 2.02 6.08
C ASP A 148 -23.59 0.83 5.99
N PHE A 149 -22.78 0.64 7.03
CA PHE A 149 -21.73 -0.37 7.11
C PHE A 149 -22.00 -1.36 8.26
N THR A 150 -23.13 -2.05 8.20
CA THR A 150 -23.59 -2.98 9.27
C THR A 150 -22.67 -4.17 9.50
N CYS A 151 -21.88 -4.57 8.50
CA CYS A 151 -20.91 -5.66 8.58
C CYS A 151 -19.56 -5.22 9.19
N PHE A 152 -19.39 -3.92 9.49
CA PHE A 152 -18.18 -3.45 10.15
C PHE A 152 -18.19 -3.89 11.62
N ASN A 153 -17.20 -4.67 12.00
CA ASN A 153 -17.06 -5.10 13.38
C ASN A 153 -16.47 -3.97 14.23
N PRO A 154 -17.23 -3.39 15.17
CA PRO A 154 -16.72 -2.32 16.04
C PRO A 154 -15.62 -2.79 17.00
N ASP A 155 -15.53 -4.11 17.26
CA ASP A 155 -14.47 -4.72 18.06
C ASP A 155 -13.21 -4.98 17.22
N TYR A 156 -13.24 -4.60 15.94
CA TYR A 156 -12.05 -4.64 15.12
C TYR A 156 -11.03 -3.67 15.70
N LYS A 157 -10.03 -4.25 16.33
CA LYS A 157 -8.96 -3.47 16.93
C LYS A 157 -8.05 -2.98 15.81
N SER A 158 -7.96 -1.67 15.66
CA SER A 158 -6.90 -1.01 14.88
C SER A 158 -5.50 -1.35 15.38
N ASP A 159 -5.42 -2.15 16.45
CA ASP A 159 -4.20 -2.69 17.07
C ASP A 159 -3.31 -3.51 16.12
N VAL A 160 -3.78 -3.77 14.91
CA VAL A 160 -2.96 -4.43 13.87
C VAL A 160 -1.93 -3.47 13.26
N PHE A 161 -2.19 -2.16 13.36
CA PHE A 161 -1.32 -1.14 12.80
C PHE A 161 -0.89 -0.15 13.87
N PHE A 162 0.40 -0.15 14.23
CA PHE A 162 1.00 0.83 15.11
C PHE A 162 1.98 1.68 14.35
N LYS A 163 2.09 2.96 14.73
CA LYS A 163 3.19 3.79 14.27
C LYS A 163 4.50 3.20 14.76
N ILE A 164 5.48 3.17 13.87
CA ILE A 164 6.82 2.67 14.15
C ILE A 164 7.83 3.82 14.08
N ASN A 165 8.95 3.66 14.76
CA ASN A 165 10.10 4.54 14.63
C ASN A 165 11.20 3.89 13.78
N SER A 166 12.29 4.61 13.53
CA SER A 166 13.43 4.11 12.77
C SER A 166 14.15 2.92 13.42
N MET A 167 13.89 2.65 14.69
CA MET A 167 14.44 1.52 15.44
C MET A 167 13.53 0.28 15.37
N GLY A 168 12.36 0.38 14.74
CA GLY A 168 11.42 -0.74 14.57
C GLY A 168 10.60 -1.08 15.82
N LEU A 169 10.52 -0.17 16.76
CA LEU A 169 9.80 -0.33 18.04
C LEU A 169 8.50 0.47 18.04
#